data_7688712711c427ca351179b9fa2ab7d1
#
_entry.id   7688712711c427ca351179b9fa2ab7d1
#
_cell.length_a   1.000
_cell.length_b   1.000
_cell.length_c   1.000
_cell.angle_alpha   90.00
_cell.angle_beta   90.00
_cell.angle_gamma   90.00
#
_symmetry.space_group_name_H-M   'P 1'
#
loop_
_entity.id
_entity.type
_entity.pdbx_description
1 polymer ?
#
loop_
_entity_poly.entity_id
_entity_poly.type
_entity_poly.pdbx_seq_one_letter_code
_entity_poly.pdbx_strand_id
1 'polypeptide(L)'
;MANIVIMGAGIGGMPAAYEMRDMLPKEHTVTVVSAVDYFQFVPSNPWVAVGWRTREEIVLKVGPLLERKGIKFIAKPVTTIDAAGSKLTLSVGTPDEQMLPYAYLVITTGPKLSFDEVPGA
;
A
#
# COMPACT_ATOMS: atom_id res chain seq x y z
N MET A 1 -16.55 -9.27 -13.80
CA MET A 1 -15.38 -9.34 -12.88
C MET A 1 -14.56 -8.06 -12.99
N ALA A 2 -14.30 -7.43 -11.87
CA ALA A 2 -13.51 -6.20 -11.83
C ALA A 2 -12.27 -6.39 -10.95
N ASN A 3 -11.17 -5.70 -11.29
CA ASN A 3 -10.00 -5.59 -10.45
C ASN A 3 -9.98 -4.21 -9.78
N ILE A 4 -10.09 -4.19 -8.49
CA ILE A 4 -9.98 -2.99 -7.65
C ILE A 4 -8.54 -2.92 -7.15
N VAL A 5 -7.83 -1.86 -7.50
CA VAL A 5 -6.45 -1.64 -7.08
C VAL A 5 -6.39 -0.53 -6.03
N ILE A 6 -5.71 -0.79 -4.94
CA ILE A 6 -5.48 0.15 -3.85
C ILE A 6 -3.98 0.44 -3.79
N MET A 7 -3.60 1.70 -4.02
CA MET A 7 -2.22 2.17 -3.90
C MET A 7 -1.96 2.60 -2.46
N GLY A 8 -1.05 1.91 -1.81
CA GLY A 8 -0.64 2.18 -0.43
C GLY A 8 -1.19 1.15 0.55
N ALA A 9 -0.33 0.69 1.45
CA ALA A 9 -0.62 -0.29 2.51
C ALA A 9 -0.55 0.34 3.91
N GLY A 10 -0.90 1.60 4.01
CA GLY A 10 -0.93 2.34 5.25
C GLY A 10 -2.30 2.35 5.93
N ILE A 11 -2.50 3.35 6.80
CA ILE A 11 -3.72 3.48 7.62
C ILE A 11 -5.00 3.68 6.79
N GLY A 12 -4.88 4.21 5.58
CA GLY A 12 -6.02 4.34 4.66
C GLY A 12 -6.23 3.10 3.80
N GLY A 13 -5.14 2.54 3.26
CA GLY A 13 -5.20 1.43 2.28
C GLY A 13 -5.58 0.10 2.89
N MET A 14 -5.04 -0.25 4.04
CA MET A 14 -5.32 -1.53 4.70
C MET A 14 -6.79 -1.69 5.10
N PRO A 15 -7.43 -0.73 5.81
CA PRO A 15 -8.86 -0.81 6.10
C PRO A 15 -9.71 -0.83 4.84
N ALA A 16 -9.41 0.01 3.85
CA ALA A 16 -10.14 0.04 2.59
C ALA A 16 -10.10 -1.32 1.87
N ALA A 17 -8.94 -1.99 1.85
CA ALA A 17 -8.79 -3.30 1.22
C ALA A 17 -9.64 -4.37 1.93
N TYR A 18 -9.65 -4.38 3.26
CA TYR A 18 -10.43 -5.31 4.06
C TYR A 18 -11.93 -5.10 3.87
N GLU A 19 -12.40 -3.86 3.99
CA GLU A 19 -13.80 -3.50 3.78
C GLU A 19 -14.27 -3.88 2.36
N MET A 20 -13.50 -3.53 1.34
CA MET A 20 -13.84 -3.89 -0.03
C MET A 20 -13.89 -5.40 -0.23
N ARG A 21 -12.96 -6.17 0.36
CA ARG A 21 -12.99 -7.62 0.25
C ARG A 21 -14.21 -8.24 0.92
N ASP A 22 -14.69 -7.66 2.03
CA ASP A 22 -15.87 -8.15 2.72
C ASP A 22 -17.17 -7.79 1.99
N MET A 23 -17.22 -6.61 1.40
CA MET A 23 -18.44 -6.11 0.72
C MET A 23 -18.60 -6.62 -0.71
N LEU A 24 -17.51 -6.94 -1.40
CA LEU A 24 -17.55 -7.33 -2.80
C LEU A 24 -17.72 -8.85 -2.99
N PRO A 25 -18.49 -9.28 -4.00
CA PRO A 25 -18.53 -10.69 -4.41
C PRO A 25 -17.13 -11.23 -4.71
N LYS A 26 -16.94 -12.53 -4.50
CA LYS A 26 -15.63 -13.19 -4.67
C LYS A 26 -15.11 -13.19 -6.11
N GLU A 27 -15.97 -12.97 -7.08
CA GLU A 27 -15.60 -12.85 -8.50
C GLU A 27 -14.77 -11.60 -8.79
N HIS A 28 -14.88 -10.54 -7.95
CA HIS A 28 -14.06 -9.35 -8.04
C HIS A 28 -12.74 -9.55 -7.31
N THR A 29 -11.66 -9.02 -7.86
CA THR A 29 -10.35 -9.07 -7.22
C THR A 29 -10.04 -7.74 -6.53
N VAL A 30 -9.44 -7.83 -5.35
CA VAL A 30 -8.87 -6.67 -4.64
C VAL A 30 -7.36 -6.87 -4.59
N THR A 31 -6.63 -5.86 -5.04
CA THR A 31 -5.16 -5.87 -5.09
C THR A 31 -4.61 -4.65 -4.38
N VAL A 32 -3.72 -4.85 -3.44
CA VAL A 32 -2.97 -3.77 -2.78
C VAL A 32 -1.57 -3.70 -3.39
N VAL A 33 -1.15 -2.50 -3.77
CA VAL A 33 0.20 -2.23 -4.30
C VAL A 33 0.89 -1.23 -3.39
N SER A 34 2.08 -1.55 -2.93
CA SER A 34 2.87 -0.67 -2.06
C SER A 34 4.36 -0.81 -2.34
N ALA A 35 5.10 0.30 -2.27
CA ALA A 35 6.55 0.28 -2.39
C ALA A 35 7.23 -0.46 -1.22
N VAL A 36 6.55 -0.57 -0.08
CA VAL A 36 7.02 -1.27 1.11
C VAL A 36 6.09 -2.44 1.45
N ASP A 37 6.61 -3.47 2.07
CA ASP A 37 5.91 -4.71 2.41
C ASP A 37 5.39 -4.76 3.85
N TYR A 38 5.41 -3.63 4.53
CA TYR A 38 5.01 -3.51 5.93
C TYR A 38 4.01 -2.39 6.16
N PHE A 39 3.22 -2.54 7.22
CA PHE A 39 2.39 -1.51 7.82
C PHE A 39 3.04 -1.03 9.11
N GLN A 40 3.22 0.27 9.26
CA GLN A 40 3.68 0.90 10.50
C GLN A 40 2.53 1.64 11.16
N PHE A 41 2.27 1.31 12.43
CA PHE A 41 1.24 1.99 13.21
C PHE A 41 1.77 3.34 13.70
N VAL A 42 1.62 4.35 12.86
CA VAL A 42 2.14 5.72 13.07
C VAL A 42 1.71 6.35 14.41
N PRO A 43 0.49 6.13 14.95
CA PRO A 43 0.13 6.65 16.29
C PRO A 43 1.02 6.18 17.42
N SER A 44 1.79 5.10 17.24
CA SER A 44 2.76 4.60 18.22
C SER A 44 4.17 5.18 18.05
N ASN A 45 4.44 6.00 17.03
CA ASN A 45 5.75 6.61 16.82
C ASN A 45 6.29 7.39 18.02
N PRO A 46 5.47 8.18 18.76
CA PRO A 46 5.95 8.87 19.98
C PRO A 46 6.52 7.94 21.04
N TRP A 47 5.97 6.73 21.16
CA TRP A 47 6.45 5.74 22.14
C TRP A 47 7.78 5.12 21.73
N VAL A 48 8.01 4.98 20.43
CA VAL A 48 9.33 4.60 19.91
C VAL A 48 10.34 5.71 20.16
N ALA A 49 9.96 6.97 19.96
CA ALA A 49 10.83 8.12 20.16
C ALA A 49 11.31 8.26 21.62
N VAL A 50 10.46 7.91 22.60
CA VAL A 50 10.82 7.95 24.03
C VAL A 50 11.33 6.61 24.58
N GLY A 51 11.53 5.61 23.72
CA GLY A 51 12.10 4.31 24.09
C GLY A 51 11.14 3.35 24.81
N TRP A 52 9.84 3.61 24.81
CA TRP A 52 8.84 2.73 25.43
C TRP A 52 8.46 1.53 24.56
N ARG A 53 8.69 1.65 23.25
CA ARG A 53 8.50 0.58 22.26
C ARG A 53 9.66 0.58 21.27
N THR A 54 9.91 -0.58 20.67
CA THR A 54 10.82 -0.68 19.54
C THR A 54 10.05 -0.47 18.22
N ARG A 55 10.77 -0.21 17.14
CA ARG A 55 10.15 -0.09 15.81
C ARG A 55 9.48 -1.41 15.39
N GLU A 56 10.07 -2.54 15.72
CA GLU A 56 9.56 -3.88 15.41
C GLU A 56 8.20 -4.15 16.04
N GLU A 57 7.94 -3.58 17.22
CA GLU A 57 6.67 -3.75 17.93
C GLU A 57 5.50 -2.99 17.29
N ILE A 58 5.76 -2.02 16.43
CA ILE A 58 4.75 -1.19 15.77
C ILE A 58 4.63 -1.45 14.26
N VAL A 59 5.33 -2.46 13.75
CA VAL A 59 5.40 -2.81 12.32
C VAL A 59 4.89 -4.22 12.10
N LEU A 60 4.06 -4.39 11.05
CA LEU A 60 3.52 -5.69 10.64
C LEU A 60 3.81 -5.94 9.16
N LYS A 61 4.19 -7.14 8.81
CA LYS A 61 4.25 -7.58 7.40
C LYS A 61 2.84 -7.71 6.85
N VAL A 62 2.54 -7.01 5.75
CA VAL A 62 1.18 -6.95 5.20
C VAL A 62 0.85 -8.10 4.25
N GLY A 63 1.83 -8.64 3.54
CA GLY A 63 1.62 -9.72 2.57
C GLY A 63 0.83 -10.91 3.15
N PRO A 64 1.32 -11.57 4.20
CA PRO A 64 0.61 -12.72 4.80
C PRO A 64 -0.78 -12.37 5.35
N LEU A 65 -0.99 -11.15 5.82
CA LEU A 65 -2.28 -10.68 6.31
C LEU A 65 -3.29 -10.53 5.17
N LEU A 66 -2.86 -9.91 4.08
CA LEU A 66 -3.68 -9.70 2.89
C LEU A 66 -4.04 -11.02 2.20
N GLU A 67 -3.07 -11.92 2.05
CA GLU A 67 -3.29 -13.24 1.46
C GLU A 67 -4.34 -14.06 2.22
N ARG A 68 -4.27 -14.08 3.56
CA ARG A 68 -5.28 -14.76 4.39
C ARG A 68 -6.68 -14.20 4.19
N LYS A 69 -6.79 -12.92 3.85
CA LYS A 69 -8.06 -12.25 3.54
C LYS A 69 -8.53 -12.48 2.10
N GLY A 70 -7.70 -13.09 1.26
CA GLY A 70 -7.99 -13.27 -0.17
C GLY A 70 -7.77 -11.99 -0.98
N ILE A 71 -6.85 -11.14 -0.53
CA ILE A 71 -6.43 -9.90 -1.20
C ILE A 71 -5.05 -10.13 -1.79
N LYS A 72 -4.87 -9.76 -3.06
CA LYS A 72 -3.56 -9.82 -3.71
C LYS A 72 -2.66 -8.70 -3.21
N PHE A 73 -1.38 -8.97 -3.06
CA PHE A 73 -0.39 -7.98 -2.66
C PHE A 73 0.79 -7.94 -3.62
N ILE A 74 1.18 -6.73 -4.03
CA ILE A 74 2.33 -6.48 -4.89
C ILE A 74 3.24 -5.47 -4.20
N ALA A 75 4.42 -5.92 -3.78
CA ALA A 75 5.43 -5.08 -3.13
C ALA A 75 6.33 -4.41 -4.18
N LYS A 76 5.78 -3.46 -4.94
CA LYS A 76 6.49 -2.68 -5.95
C LYS A 76 6.03 -1.23 -5.93
N PRO A 77 6.93 -0.26 -6.19
CA PRO A 77 6.53 1.14 -6.31
C PRO A 77 5.68 1.37 -7.57
N VAL A 78 4.59 2.11 -7.44
CA VAL A 78 3.86 2.65 -8.59
C VAL A 78 4.64 3.87 -9.09
N THR A 79 5.02 3.84 -10.35
CA THR A 79 5.82 4.91 -10.97
C THR A 79 5.00 5.76 -11.93
N THR A 80 3.95 5.22 -12.51
CA THR A 80 3.09 5.97 -13.45
C THR A 80 1.63 5.51 -13.32
N ILE A 81 0.73 6.47 -13.43
CA ILE A 81 -0.72 6.24 -13.51
C ILE A 81 -1.19 6.71 -14.88
N ASP A 82 -1.65 5.78 -15.71
CA ASP A 82 -2.34 6.06 -16.95
C ASP A 82 -3.85 5.97 -16.71
N ALA A 83 -4.45 7.11 -16.40
CA ALA A 83 -5.87 7.16 -16.09
C ALA A 83 -6.75 6.88 -17.32
N ALA A 84 -6.31 7.32 -18.50
CA ALA A 84 -7.04 7.09 -19.75
C ALA A 84 -7.03 5.61 -20.15
N GLY A 85 -5.88 4.94 -19.96
CA GLY A 85 -5.71 3.51 -20.25
C GLY A 85 -6.09 2.61 -19.07
N SER A 86 -6.51 3.15 -17.93
CA SER A 86 -6.87 2.40 -16.71
C SER A 86 -5.81 1.38 -16.29
N LYS A 87 -4.56 1.83 -16.19
CA LYS A 87 -3.43 0.98 -15.83
C LYS A 87 -2.37 1.73 -15.04
N LEU A 88 -1.66 0.99 -14.22
CA LEU A 88 -0.48 1.43 -13.48
C LEU A 88 0.77 0.82 -14.12
N THR A 89 1.89 1.55 -14.09
CA THR A 89 3.21 0.97 -14.32
C THR A 89 3.96 0.92 -13.00
N LEU A 90 4.48 -0.26 -12.68
CA LEU A 90 5.21 -0.55 -11.47
C LEU A 90 6.69 -0.69 -11.81
N SER A 91 7.58 -0.15 -10.98
CA SER A 91 9.04 -0.32 -11.09
C SER A 91 9.59 0.01 -12.49
N VAL A 92 9.13 1.11 -13.11
CA VAL A 92 9.51 1.50 -14.47
C VAL A 92 11.04 1.59 -14.62
N GLY A 93 11.56 1.11 -15.75
CA GLY A 93 12.99 1.14 -16.07
C GLY A 93 13.82 0.09 -15.31
N THR A 94 13.20 -0.85 -14.65
CA THR A 94 13.86 -1.97 -13.96
C THR A 94 13.48 -3.30 -14.60
N PRO A 95 14.25 -4.40 -14.36
CA PRO A 95 13.85 -5.75 -14.80
C PRO A 95 12.51 -6.22 -14.22
N ASP A 96 12.05 -5.60 -13.12
CA ASP A 96 10.80 -5.90 -12.43
C ASP A 96 9.62 -5.06 -12.92
N GLU A 97 9.79 -4.31 -14.01
CA GLU A 97 8.71 -3.49 -14.57
C GLU A 97 7.49 -4.33 -14.88
N GLN A 98 6.34 -3.85 -14.43
CA GLN A 98 5.07 -4.55 -14.58
C GLN A 98 3.94 -3.56 -14.84
N MET A 99 3.06 -3.91 -15.77
CA MET A 99 1.80 -3.18 -15.96
C MET A 99 0.68 -3.87 -15.19
N LEU A 100 -0.10 -3.07 -14.47
CA LEU A 100 -1.24 -3.54 -13.69
C LEU A 100 -2.51 -2.81 -14.13
N PRO A 101 -3.41 -3.46 -14.87
CA PRO A 101 -4.70 -2.87 -15.22
C PRO A 101 -5.63 -2.83 -14.02
N TYR A 102 -6.54 -1.87 -13.99
CA TYR A 102 -7.57 -1.74 -12.96
C TYR A 102 -8.91 -1.36 -13.57
N ALA A 103 -9.99 -1.76 -12.90
CA ALA A 103 -11.33 -1.23 -13.15
C ALA A 103 -11.60 -0.02 -12.26
N TYR A 104 -11.15 -0.09 -11.00
CA TYR A 104 -11.23 1.00 -10.02
C TYR A 104 -9.89 1.17 -9.32
N LEU A 105 -9.48 2.42 -9.12
CA LEU A 105 -8.25 2.78 -8.44
C LEU A 105 -8.55 3.62 -7.20
N VAL A 106 -8.02 3.19 -6.06
CA VAL A 106 -8.06 3.93 -4.80
C VAL A 106 -6.64 4.36 -4.44
N ILE A 107 -6.42 5.65 -4.25
CA ILE A 107 -5.11 6.22 -3.97
C ILE A 107 -5.03 6.58 -2.49
N THR A 108 -4.15 5.90 -1.76
CA THR A 108 -3.92 6.07 -0.31
C THR A 108 -2.44 6.12 0.03
N THR A 109 -1.64 6.77 -0.82
CA THR A 109 -0.18 6.79 -0.70
C THR A 109 0.33 7.59 0.49
N GLY A 110 -0.51 8.42 1.10
CA GLY A 110 -0.14 9.25 2.24
C GLY A 110 0.82 10.39 1.90
N PRO A 111 1.30 11.12 2.93
CA PRO A 111 2.24 12.21 2.77
C PRO A 111 3.68 11.71 2.65
N LYS A 112 4.53 12.52 2.00
CA LYS A 112 5.99 12.43 2.10
C LYS A 112 6.48 13.53 3.03
N LEU A 113 7.31 13.17 4.01
CA LEU A 113 7.92 14.15 4.90
C LEU A 113 9.11 14.82 4.21
N SER A 114 9.17 16.15 4.25
CA SER A 114 10.21 16.96 3.65
C SER A 114 11.33 17.24 4.66
N PHE A 115 12.07 16.21 5.05
CA PHE A 115 13.18 16.37 6.00
C PHE A 115 14.27 17.30 5.50
N ASP A 116 14.47 17.36 4.17
CA ASP A 116 15.50 18.21 3.52
C ASP A 116 15.25 19.71 3.73
N GLU A 117 14.04 20.11 4.09
CA GLU A 117 13.68 21.51 4.35
C GLU A 117 14.03 21.96 5.78
N VAL A 118 14.40 21.02 6.66
CA VAL A 118 14.75 21.31 8.05
C VAL A 118 16.19 20.94 8.32
N PRO A 119 17.10 21.92 8.55
CA PRO A 119 18.49 21.63 8.86
C PRO A 119 18.64 20.71 10.07
N GLY A 120 19.34 19.60 9.90
CA GLY A 120 19.58 18.63 10.97
C GLY A 120 18.47 17.57 11.18
N ALA A 121 17.44 17.58 10.33
CA ALA A 121 16.39 16.56 10.36
C ALA A 121 16.80 15.25 9.66
#